data_fb5766a23476895f76559ff6e3745913
#
_entry.id   fb5766a23476895f76559ff6e3745913
#
_cell.length_a   1.000
_cell.length_b   1.000
_cell.length_c   1.000
_cell.angle_alpha   90.00
_cell.angle_beta   90.00
_cell.angle_gamma   90.00
#
_symmetry.space_group_name_H-M   'P 1'
#
loop_
_entity.id
_entity.type
_entity.pdbx_description
1 polymer ?
#
loop_
_entity_poly.entity_id
_entity_poly.type
_entity_poly.pdbx_seq_one_letter_code
_entity_poly.pdbx_strand_id
1 'polypeptide(L)'
;GYALLRPDPAQLSPELAANDPWEAATRLWGEPPELIERQPIAAVPWGRSFASTSGVTPLHTDSQLYAGAPPDLQLMFCARPADRGGETTLLDTWPLLSAIERTDPGLFHALLHASRRIPFVFGDVVGPTVSLRRGAVVFTQSPMAAPGDPLAERLRPHLDRADVTQVRPAGGDVLVVDNHRMLHGRTAFEDVERGFTRLLLWLLAPLPCPAPLRELCTRALELQTPLLAGLPEPARRHL
;
A
#
# COMPACT_ATOMS: atom_id res chain seq x y z
N GLY A 1 -2.23 -5.58 -8.41
CA GLY A 1 -1.41 -4.81 -9.28
C GLY A 1 -1.73 -3.31 -9.26
N TYR A 2 -1.48 -2.64 -10.35
CA TYR A 2 -1.83 -1.22 -10.52
C TYR A 2 -2.39 -0.95 -11.92
N ALA A 3 -3.10 0.17 -12.07
CA ALA A 3 -3.54 0.69 -13.36
C ALA A 3 -3.41 2.23 -13.38
N LEU A 4 -2.96 2.77 -14.52
CA LEU A 4 -3.03 4.20 -14.79
C LEU A 4 -4.18 4.46 -15.74
N LEU A 5 -5.21 5.11 -15.24
CA LEU A 5 -6.40 5.48 -16.00
C LEU A 5 -6.21 6.89 -16.54
N ARG A 6 -6.50 7.07 -17.82
CA ARG A 6 -6.50 8.35 -18.51
C ARG A 6 -7.91 8.64 -18.99
N PRO A 7 -8.73 9.28 -18.14
CA PRO A 7 -10.09 9.56 -18.51
C PRO A 7 -10.13 10.44 -19.78
N ASP A 8 -11.04 10.12 -20.69
CA ASP A 8 -11.29 10.98 -21.85
C ASP A 8 -11.90 12.30 -21.36
N PRO A 9 -11.25 13.45 -21.59
CA PRO A 9 -11.78 14.74 -21.19
C PRO A 9 -13.21 15.03 -21.71
N ALA A 10 -13.60 14.37 -22.82
CA ALA A 10 -14.94 14.48 -23.37
C ALA A 10 -15.99 13.67 -22.58
N GLN A 11 -15.55 12.68 -21.80
CA GLN A 11 -16.43 11.81 -20.99
C GLN A 11 -16.46 12.23 -19.52
N LEU A 12 -15.49 13.02 -19.07
CA LEU A 12 -15.48 13.67 -17.78
C LEU A 12 -15.99 15.08 -17.98
N SER A 13 -17.13 15.42 -17.36
CA SER A 13 -17.46 16.86 -17.27
C SER A 13 -16.28 17.57 -16.60
N PRO A 14 -15.95 18.83 -16.98
CA PRO A 14 -14.90 19.61 -16.33
C PRO A 14 -15.06 19.68 -14.80
N GLU A 15 -16.30 19.57 -14.31
CA GLU A 15 -16.67 19.52 -12.90
C GLU A 15 -16.30 18.19 -12.23
N LEU A 16 -16.38 17.08 -12.96
CA LEU A 16 -15.96 15.74 -12.49
C LEU A 16 -14.45 15.60 -12.44
N ALA A 17 -13.73 16.13 -13.42
CA ALA A 17 -12.27 16.06 -13.48
C ALA A 17 -11.60 16.89 -12.38
N ALA A 18 -12.26 17.98 -11.93
CA ALA A 18 -11.66 18.95 -11.01
C ALA A 18 -12.10 18.77 -9.55
N ASN A 19 -13.30 18.27 -9.26
CA ASN A 19 -13.93 18.52 -7.96
C ASN A 19 -14.37 17.30 -7.15
N ASP A 20 -14.59 16.11 -7.71
CA ASP A 20 -14.92 14.95 -6.89
C ASP A 20 -14.35 13.61 -7.41
N PRO A 21 -13.12 13.27 -6.99
CA PRO A 21 -12.52 11.97 -7.30
C PRO A 21 -13.37 10.78 -6.81
N TRP A 22 -14.27 10.97 -5.84
CA TRP A 22 -15.16 9.93 -5.35
C TRP A 22 -16.22 9.56 -6.40
N GLU A 23 -16.82 10.52 -7.08
CA GLU A 23 -17.79 10.25 -8.14
C GLU A 23 -17.14 9.47 -9.31
N ALA A 24 -15.90 9.82 -9.67
CA ALA A 24 -15.15 9.06 -10.67
C ALA A 24 -14.89 7.62 -10.21
N ALA A 25 -14.56 7.41 -8.95
CA ALA A 25 -14.37 6.07 -8.38
C ALA A 25 -15.66 5.26 -8.40
N THR A 26 -16.80 5.82 -8.02
CA THR A 26 -18.09 5.12 -8.01
C THR A 26 -18.55 4.70 -9.40
N ARG A 27 -18.26 5.50 -10.43
CA ARG A 27 -18.56 5.15 -11.82
C ARG A 27 -17.70 4.01 -12.37
N LEU A 28 -16.47 3.85 -11.87
CA LEU A 28 -15.58 2.77 -12.31
C LEU A 28 -16.01 1.40 -11.81
N TRP A 29 -16.70 1.31 -10.67
CA TRP A 29 -17.02 0.03 -10.02
C TRP A 29 -18.50 -0.35 -10.03
N GLY A 30 -19.40 0.52 -10.47
CA GLY A 30 -20.85 0.25 -10.54
C GLY A 30 -21.54 0.19 -9.17
N GLU A 31 -20.92 -0.43 -8.17
CA GLU A 31 -21.30 -0.33 -6.76
C GLU A 31 -20.20 0.44 -6.03
N PRO A 32 -20.52 1.47 -5.24
CA PRO A 32 -19.51 2.28 -4.59
C PRO A 32 -18.77 1.44 -3.55
N PRO A 33 -17.42 1.37 -3.63
CA PRO A 33 -16.63 0.83 -2.54
C PRO A 33 -16.76 1.74 -1.31
N GLU A 34 -16.43 1.23 -0.13
CA GLU A 34 -16.44 2.02 1.09
C GLU A 34 -15.25 2.99 1.12
N LEU A 35 -15.54 4.29 1.15
CA LEU A 35 -14.51 5.32 1.30
C LEU A 35 -14.04 5.40 2.74
N ILE A 36 -12.75 5.09 2.96
CA ILE A 36 -12.12 5.12 4.28
C ILE A 36 -11.48 6.46 4.56
N GLU A 37 -10.76 6.98 3.58
CA GLU A 37 -10.00 8.21 3.74
C GLU A 37 -9.95 9.00 2.44
N ARG A 38 -10.06 10.32 2.55
CA ARG A 38 -9.79 11.26 1.48
C ARG A 38 -8.77 12.27 1.98
N GLN A 39 -7.62 12.36 1.31
CA GLN A 39 -6.54 13.23 1.73
C GLN A 39 -5.93 13.99 0.55
N PRO A 40 -5.76 15.32 0.63
CA PRO A 40 -4.90 16.04 -0.28
C PRO A 40 -3.44 15.67 -0.05
N ILE A 41 -2.69 15.43 -1.12
CA ILE A 41 -1.27 15.12 -1.10
C ILE A 41 -0.53 16.27 -1.79
N ALA A 42 0.00 17.17 -0.99
CA ALA A 42 0.72 18.35 -1.47
C ALA A 42 1.86 18.69 -0.51
N ALA A 43 3.00 19.13 -1.03
CA ALA A 43 4.08 19.63 -0.20
C ALA A 43 3.66 20.97 0.45
N VAL A 44 3.90 21.07 1.73
CA VAL A 44 3.69 22.31 2.49
C VAL A 44 4.98 22.69 3.24
N PRO A 45 5.28 23.99 3.47
CA PRO A 45 6.55 24.44 4.06
C PRO A 45 6.91 23.76 5.38
N TRP A 46 5.91 23.37 6.17
CA TRP A 46 6.08 22.75 7.48
C TRP A 46 5.64 21.27 7.51
N GLY A 47 5.57 20.64 6.34
CA GLY A 47 5.17 19.24 6.20
C GLY A 47 6.07 18.31 7.01
N ARG A 48 5.45 17.39 7.78
CA ARG A 48 6.16 16.41 8.61
C ARG A 48 5.83 14.96 8.25
N SER A 49 4.86 14.74 7.37
CA SER A 49 4.51 13.42 6.87
C SER A 49 5.04 13.22 5.45
N PHE A 50 5.17 11.99 5.01
CA PHE A 50 5.54 11.69 3.62
C PHE A 50 4.56 12.30 2.60
N ALA A 51 3.29 12.41 2.98
CA ALA A 51 2.25 13.02 2.14
C ALA A 51 2.41 14.54 1.97
N SER A 52 3.06 15.22 2.94
CA SER A 52 3.15 16.68 3.02
C SER A 52 4.57 17.23 2.78
N THR A 53 5.53 16.40 2.39
CA THR A 53 6.91 16.81 2.06
C THR A 53 7.21 16.58 0.58
N SER A 54 8.24 17.26 0.07
CA SER A 54 8.79 17.05 -1.26
C SER A 54 9.89 15.99 -1.33
N GLY A 55 10.32 15.44 -0.20
CA GLY A 55 11.35 14.41 -0.12
C GLY A 55 10.91 13.06 -0.69
N VAL A 56 11.85 12.13 -0.72
CA VAL A 56 11.57 10.74 -1.11
C VAL A 56 10.57 10.12 -0.12
N THR A 57 9.58 9.42 -0.65
CA THR A 57 8.73 8.53 0.13
C THR A 57 9.20 7.09 -0.12
N PRO A 58 9.73 6.40 0.90
CA PRO A 58 10.15 5.00 0.74
C PRO A 58 9.00 4.08 0.35
N LEU A 59 9.31 2.93 -0.25
CA LEU A 59 8.32 1.90 -0.58
C LEU A 59 7.59 1.40 0.67
N HIS A 60 6.26 1.47 0.66
CA HIS A 60 5.40 1.11 1.78
C HIS A 60 4.00 0.69 1.33
N THR A 61 3.22 0.22 2.27
CA THR A 61 1.78 0.01 2.15
C THR A 61 1.06 0.97 3.10
N ASP A 62 -0.10 1.48 2.66
CA ASP A 62 -0.85 2.50 3.42
C ASP A 62 -1.73 1.90 4.52
N SER A 63 -1.94 2.70 5.58
CA SER A 63 -3.02 2.54 6.58
C SER A 63 -3.11 1.14 7.21
N GLN A 64 -1.96 0.55 7.53
CA GLN A 64 -1.85 -0.81 8.07
C GLN A 64 -2.40 -0.95 9.52
N LEU A 65 -2.71 0.16 10.18
CA LEU A 65 -3.23 0.19 11.56
C LEU A 65 -4.74 -0.02 11.66
N TYR A 66 -5.47 -0.11 10.55
CA TYR A 66 -6.90 -0.39 10.59
C TYR A 66 -7.18 -1.78 11.16
N ALA A 67 -8.16 -1.85 12.06
CA ALA A 67 -8.62 -3.12 12.61
C ALA A 67 -9.18 -4.03 11.51
N GLY A 68 -8.72 -5.26 11.46
CA GLY A 68 -9.08 -6.23 10.43
C GLY A 68 -8.14 -6.18 9.23
N ALA A 69 -8.43 -5.42 8.19
CA ALA A 69 -7.56 -5.26 7.01
C ALA A 69 -7.31 -3.79 6.70
N PRO A 70 -6.13 -3.44 6.14
CA PRO A 70 -5.93 -2.13 5.56
C PRO A 70 -6.86 -1.94 4.34
N PRO A 71 -7.06 -0.71 3.85
CA PRO A 71 -7.78 -0.46 2.61
C PRO A 71 -7.26 -1.30 1.45
N ASP A 72 -8.16 -1.86 0.63
CA ASP A 72 -7.81 -2.70 -0.51
C ASP A 72 -7.14 -1.88 -1.62
N LEU A 73 -7.70 -0.69 -1.89
CA LEU A 73 -7.25 0.17 -2.98
C LEU A 73 -6.81 1.54 -2.49
N GLN A 74 -5.76 2.04 -3.12
CA GLN A 74 -5.38 3.44 -3.12
C GLN A 74 -5.64 4.03 -4.51
N LEU A 75 -6.38 5.12 -4.58
CA LEU A 75 -6.55 5.92 -5.78
C LEU A 75 -5.83 7.25 -5.62
N MET A 76 -4.99 7.59 -6.60
CA MET A 76 -4.24 8.84 -6.64
C MET A 76 -4.69 9.66 -7.85
N PHE A 77 -5.50 10.67 -7.61
CA PHE A 77 -5.93 11.64 -8.62
C PHE A 77 -4.87 12.71 -8.77
N CYS A 78 -4.30 12.84 -9.95
CA CYS A 78 -3.32 13.86 -10.25
C CYS A 78 -4.02 15.16 -10.67
N ALA A 79 -4.06 16.15 -9.80
CA ALA A 79 -4.49 17.49 -10.16
C ALA A 79 -3.38 18.21 -10.94
N ARG A 80 -2.15 18.12 -10.45
CA ARG A 80 -0.96 18.69 -11.09
C ARG A 80 0.27 17.81 -10.79
N PRO A 81 0.98 17.31 -11.81
CA PRO A 81 2.26 16.65 -11.62
C PRO A 81 3.34 17.66 -11.22
N ALA A 82 4.44 17.20 -10.62
CA ALA A 82 5.62 18.02 -10.44
C ALA A 82 6.31 18.28 -11.79
N ASP A 83 7.00 19.41 -11.94
CA ASP A 83 7.78 19.68 -13.13
C ASP A 83 8.99 18.75 -13.24
N ARG A 84 9.63 18.46 -12.10
CA ARG A 84 10.78 17.53 -11.99
C ARG A 84 10.60 16.59 -10.81
N GLY A 85 10.85 15.30 -11.04
CA GLY A 85 10.69 14.26 -10.02
C GLY A 85 9.23 13.99 -9.66
N GLY A 86 9.03 13.42 -8.49
CA GLY A 86 7.69 13.14 -7.98
C GLY A 86 6.99 11.94 -8.64
N GLU A 87 7.75 11.13 -9.39
CA GLU A 87 7.25 9.87 -9.94
C GLU A 87 6.79 8.97 -8.80
N THR A 88 5.65 8.33 -8.97
CA THR A 88 5.24 7.25 -8.08
C THR A 88 6.06 6.01 -8.39
N THR A 89 6.71 5.45 -7.39
CA THR A 89 7.46 4.20 -7.48
C THR A 89 6.58 3.05 -7.02
N LEU A 90 6.55 1.95 -7.79
CA LEU A 90 5.71 0.79 -7.56
C LEU A 90 6.54 -0.49 -7.60
N LEU A 91 6.37 -1.37 -6.61
CA LEU A 91 7.00 -2.67 -6.55
C LEU A 91 5.94 -3.74 -6.31
N ASP A 92 5.87 -4.73 -7.20
CA ASP A 92 4.96 -5.87 -7.06
C ASP A 92 5.55 -6.91 -6.10
N THR A 93 4.86 -7.14 -5.00
CA THR A 93 5.35 -8.06 -3.96
C THR A 93 5.22 -9.53 -4.33
N TRP A 94 4.37 -9.92 -5.29
CA TRP A 94 4.21 -11.33 -5.65
C TRP A 94 5.43 -11.89 -6.39
N PRO A 95 5.99 -11.23 -7.43
CA PRO A 95 7.28 -11.63 -8.00
C PRO A 95 8.41 -11.58 -6.98
N LEU A 96 8.41 -10.57 -6.10
CA LEU A 96 9.39 -10.46 -5.02
C LEU A 96 9.33 -11.67 -4.08
N LEU A 97 8.15 -12.05 -3.60
CA LEU A 97 7.96 -13.22 -2.73
C LEU A 97 8.39 -14.51 -3.44
N SER A 98 8.04 -14.69 -4.72
CA SER A 98 8.47 -15.85 -5.50
C SER A 98 10.00 -15.90 -5.69
N ALA A 99 10.65 -14.75 -5.81
CA ALA A 99 12.11 -14.68 -5.87
C ALA A 99 12.75 -15.04 -4.52
N ILE A 100 12.21 -14.50 -3.42
CA ILE A 100 12.68 -14.81 -2.06
C ILE A 100 12.49 -16.30 -1.75
N GLU A 101 11.33 -16.88 -2.08
CA GLU A 101 11.07 -18.31 -1.88
C GLU A 101 12.15 -19.20 -2.51
N ARG A 102 12.60 -18.84 -3.74
CA ARG A 102 13.64 -19.59 -4.44
C ARG A 102 15.05 -19.35 -3.92
N THR A 103 15.37 -18.13 -3.47
CA THR A 103 16.75 -17.72 -3.15
C THR A 103 17.06 -17.72 -1.65
N ASP A 104 16.04 -17.51 -0.81
CA ASP A 104 16.12 -17.53 0.65
C ASP A 104 14.82 -18.09 1.26
N PRO A 105 14.61 -19.44 1.18
CA PRO A 105 13.39 -20.07 1.72
C PRO A 105 13.17 -19.82 3.22
N GLY A 106 14.28 -19.64 3.96
CA GLY A 106 14.22 -19.32 5.39
C GLY A 106 13.65 -17.92 5.66
N LEU A 107 14.01 -16.95 4.84
CA LEU A 107 13.40 -15.61 4.87
C LEU A 107 11.93 -15.70 4.46
N PHE A 108 11.61 -16.38 3.36
CA PHE A 108 10.22 -16.54 2.90
C PHE A 108 9.32 -17.09 4.01
N HIS A 109 9.75 -18.20 4.66
CA HIS A 109 9.04 -18.76 5.80
C HIS A 109 8.88 -17.75 6.95
N ALA A 110 9.94 -17.01 7.27
CA ALA A 110 9.89 -16.02 8.36
C ALA A 110 8.93 -14.86 8.05
N LEU A 111 8.81 -14.42 6.79
CA LEU A 111 7.87 -13.37 6.38
C LEU A 111 6.40 -13.77 6.64
N LEU A 112 6.08 -15.06 6.56
CA LEU A 112 4.74 -15.61 6.78
C LEU A 112 4.45 -15.94 8.26
N HIS A 113 5.48 -16.33 9.04
CA HIS A 113 5.28 -16.93 10.35
C HIS A 113 5.84 -16.12 11.52
N ALA A 114 6.87 -15.29 11.29
CA ALA A 114 7.48 -14.53 12.36
C ALA A 114 6.72 -13.24 12.64
N SER A 115 6.08 -13.17 13.80
CA SER A 115 5.50 -11.92 14.27
C SER A 115 6.60 -10.94 14.67
N ARG A 116 6.51 -9.71 14.20
CA ARG A 116 7.44 -8.63 14.50
C ARG A 116 6.70 -7.31 14.71
N ARG A 117 7.36 -6.35 15.31
CA ARG A 117 6.86 -4.99 15.46
C ARG A 117 7.27 -4.18 14.23
N ILE A 118 6.31 -3.72 13.47
CA ILE A 118 6.48 -2.91 12.26
C ILE A 118 6.07 -1.48 12.61
N PRO A 119 7.01 -0.52 12.74
CA PRO A 119 6.69 0.83 13.16
C PRO A 119 6.03 1.63 12.04
N PHE A 120 4.97 2.37 12.35
CA PHE A 120 4.34 3.36 11.48
C PHE A 120 4.23 4.70 12.19
N VAL A 121 3.90 5.78 11.46
CA VAL A 121 3.84 7.15 12.01
C VAL A 121 2.88 7.28 13.19
N PHE A 122 1.77 6.55 13.19
CA PHE A 122 0.72 6.65 14.21
C PHE A 122 0.68 5.46 15.17
N GLY A 123 1.68 4.62 15.17
CA GLY A 123 1.75 3.43 16.03
C GLY A 123 2.46 2.27 15.35
N ASP A 124 2.37 1.09 15.94
CA ASP A 124 3.03 -0.10 15.43
C ASP A 124 2.00 -1.15 15.03
N VAL A 125 2.29 -1.86 13.96
CA VAL A 125 1.63 -3.12 13.61
C VAL A 125 2.46 -4.26 14.20
N VAL A 126 1.81 -5.18 14.90
CA VAL A 126 2.45 -6.40 15.39
C VAL A 126 1.88 -7.59 14.64
N GLY A 127 2.74 -8.31 13.92
CA GLY A 127 2.33 -9.45 13.10
C GLY A 127 3.38 -9.86 12.07
N PRO A 128 3.09 -10.87 11.26
CA PRO A 128 3.97 -11.25 10.15
C PRO A 128 3.94 -10.19 9.04
N THR A 129 4.98 -10.16 8.23
CA THR A 129 5.08 -9.25 7.08
C THR A 129 4.04 -9.59 6.01
N VAL A 130 3.77 -10.87 5.81
CA VAL A 130 2.74 -11.36 4.87
C VAL A 130 1.69 -12.11 5.68
N SER A 131 0.45 -11.68 5.59
CA SER A 131 -0.64 -12.22 6.40
C SER A 131 -1.94 -12.35 5.62
N LEU A 132 -2.82 -13.22 6.08
CA LEU A 132 -4.20 -13.29 5.59
C LEU A 132 -5.09 -12.44 6.51
N ARG A 133 -5.69 -11.39 5.95
CA ARG A 133 -6.56 -10.46 6.69
C ARG A 133 -7.86 -10.24 5.90
N ARG A 134 -9.02 -10.50 6.53
CA ARG A 134 -10.35 -10.44 5.88
C ARG A 134 -10.40 -11.19 4.53
N GLY A 135 -9.69 -12.33 4.42
CA GLY A 135 -9.62 -13.11 3.18
C GLY A 135 -8.67 -12.57 2.11
N ALA A 136 -8.02 -11.43 2.32
CA ALA A 136 -6.99 -10.89 1.46
C ALA A 136 -5.58 -11.26 1.95
N VAL A 137 -4.66 -11.51 1.03
CA VAL A 137 -3.22 -11.61 1.34
C VAL A 137 -2.64 -10.21 1.33
N VAL A 138 -2.14 -9.78 2.49
CA VAL A 138 -1.62 -8.43 2.72
C VAL A 138 -0.11 -8.49 2.94
N PHE A 139 0.64 -7.69 2.21
CA PHE A 139 2.05 -7.42 2.48
C PHE A 139 2.16 -6.12 3.31
N THR A 140 2.68 -6.22 4.52
CA THR A 140 2.84 -5.07 5.42
C THR A 140 4.28 -4.55 5.37
N GLN A 141 4.45 -3.34 4.85
CA GLN A 141 5.74 -2.65 4.78
C GLN A 141 5.60 -1.21 5.23
N SER A 142 6.42 -0.81 6.19
CA SER A 142 6.49 0.57 6.68
C SER A 142 7.47 1.41 5.86
N PRO A 143 7.19 2.70 5.68
CA PRO A 143 8.17 3.65 5.15
C PRO A 143 9.23 4.03 6.21
N MET A 144 9.02 3.62 7.47
CA MET A 144 9.92 3.95 8.57
C MET A 144 11.01 2.91 8.72
N ALA A 145 12.21 3.36 9.10
CA ALA A 145 13.28 2.44 9.43
C ALA A 145 12.94 1.65 10.70
N ALA A 146 13.29 0.37 10.71
CA ALA A 146 13.17 -0.53 11.85
C ALA A 146 14.58 -1.04 12.24
N PRO A 147 15.42 -0.18 12.86
CA PRO A 147 16.77 -0.57 13.21
C PRO A 147 16.76 -1.69 14.25
N GLY A 148 17.59 -2.71 14.02
CA GLY A 148 17.68 -3.88 14.90
C GLY A 148 16.58 -4.92 14.71
N ASP A 149 15.71 -4.76 13.68
CA ASP A 149 14.79 -5.82 13.25
C ASP A 149 15.50 -6.74 12.25
N PRO A 150 15.89 -7.98 12.65
CA PRO A 150 16.66 -8.87 11.79
C PRO A 150 15.91 -9.26 10.51
N LEU A 151 14.58 -9.29 10.56
CA LEU A 151 13.76 -9.64 9.41
C LEU A 151 13.72 -8.49 8.39
N ALA A 152 13.60 -7.25 8.87
CA ALA A 152 13.69 -6.07 8.02
C ALA A 152 15.06 -5.95 7.36
N GLU A 153 16.14 -6.23 8.11
CA GLU A 153 17.51 -6.22 7.59
C GLU A 153 17.75 -7.28 6.52
N ARG A 154 17.20 -8.49 6.69
CA ARG A 154 17.27 -9.55 5.68
C ARG A 154 16.42 -9.26 4.44
N LEU A 155 15.28 -8.62 4.60
CA LEU A 155 14.38 -8.27 3.49
C LEU A 155 14.94 -7.13 2.63
N ARG A 156 15.67 -6.17 3.22
CA ARG A 156 16.18 -4.98 2.53
C ARG A 156 16.93 -5.28 1.23
N PRO A 157 17.92 -6.20 1.17
CA PRO A 157 18.63 -6.49 -0.08
C PRO A 157 17.74 -7.02 -1.20
N HIS A 158 16.62 -7.66 -0.86
CA HIS A 158 15.66 -8.13 -1.84
C HIS A 158 14.81 -6.97 -2.38
N LEU A 159 14.42 -6.03 -1.52
CA LEU A 159 13.72 -4.79 -1.93
C LEU A 159 14.62 -3.91 -2.80
N ASP A 160 15.90 -3.76 -2.43
CA ASP A 160 16.87 -2.92 -3.15
C ASP A 160 17.21 -3.44 -4.56
N ARG A 161 17.05 -4.75 -4.79
CA ARG A 161 17.32 -5.40 -6.09
C ARG A 161 16.05 -5.65 -6.91
N ALA A 162 14.89 -5.42 -6.33
CA ALA A 162 13.63 -5.67 -7.02
C ALA A 162 13.38 -4.65 -8.14
N ASP A 163 12.68 -5.09 -9.17
CA ASP A 163 12.25 -4.22 -10.26
C ASP A 163 11.20 -3.23 -9.78
N VAL A 164 11.56 -1.96 -9.76
CA VAL A 164 10.69 -0.86 -9.38
C VAL A 164 10.22 -0.13 -10.62
N THR A 165 8.90 -0.11 -10.84
CA THR A 165 8.28 0.67 -11.90
C THR A 165 8.10 2.11 -11.45
N GLN A 166 8.44 3.08 -12.30
CA GLN A 166 8.15 4.48 -12.08
C GLN A 166 6.98 4.91 -12.96
N VAL A 167 5.98 5.55 -12.35
CA VAL A 167 4.80 6.07 -13.04
C VAL A 167 4.71 7.56 -12.78
N ARG A 168 4.51 8.31 -13.87
CA ARG A 168 4.29 9.77 -13.82
C ARG A 168 2.90 10.10 -14.34
N PRO A 169 1.87 10.21 -13.47
CA PRO A 169 0.55 10.63 -13.88
C PRO A 169 0.58 12.06 -14.42
N ALA A 170 -0.13 12.31 -15.51
CA ALA A 170 -0.42 13.66 -15.99
C ALA A 170 -1.60 14.27 -15.23
N GLY A 171 -1.82 15.59 -15.38
CA GLY A 171 -3.01 16.23 -14.83
C GLY A 171 -4.28 15.56 -15.37
N GLY A 172 -5.20 15.17 -14.48
CA GLY A 172 -6.42 14.43 -14.78
C GLY A 172 -6.28 12.91 -14.74
N ASP A 173 -5.07 12.35 -14.71
CA ASP A 173 -4.87 10.89 -14.59
C ASP A 173 -5.24 10.39 -13.19
N VAL A 174 -5.67 9.14 -13.13
CA VAL A 174 -5.94 8.39 -11.89
C VAL A 174 -5.04 7.16 -11.84
N LEU A 175 -4.17 7.11 -10.85
CA LEU A 175 -3.40 5.91 -10.55
C LEU A 175 -4.15 5.09 -9.50
N VAL A 176 -4.51 3.87 -9.87
CA VAL A 176 -5.15 2.87 -9.00
C VAL A 176 -4.11 1.87 -8.56
N VAL A 177 -3.97 1.64 -7.26
CA VAL A 177 -2.97 0.74 -6.67
C VAL A 177 -3.66 -0.26 -5.74
N ASP A 178 -3.39 -1.55 -5.92
CA ASP A 178 -3.71 -2.61 -4.99
C ASP A 178 -2.79 -2.49 -3.76
N ASN A 179 -3.32 -1.93 -2.68
CA ASN A 179 -2.56 -1.60 -1.47
C ASN A 179 -2.15 -2.85 -0.66
N HIS A 180 -2.74 -4.01 -0.94
CA HIS A 180 -2.36 -5.27 -0.30
C HIS A 180 -1.16 -5.93 -0.97
N ARG A 181 -1.00 -5.70 -2.28
CA ARG A 181 0.01 -6.33 -3.14
C ARG A 181 1.18 -5.41 -3.47
N MET A 182 0.88 -4.13 -3.77
CA MET A 182 1.90 -3.20 -4.28
C MET A 182 2.52 -2.39 -3.17
N LEU A 183 3.84 -2.42 -3.06
CA LEU A 183 4.54 -1.36 -2.36
C LEU A 183 4.58 -0.14 -3.26
N HIS A 184 4.30 1.01 -2.69
CA HIS A 184 4.36 2.27 -3.39
C HIS A 184 5.20 3.30 -2.63
N GLY A 185 5.75 4.22 -3.38
CA GLY A 185 6.57 5.31 -2.86
C GLY A 185 6.60 6.47 -3.85
N ARG A 186 7.55 7.36 -3.68
CA ARG A 186 7.67 8.54 -4.55
C ARG A 186 9.11 9.02 -4.57
N THR A 187 9.60 9.41 -5.74
CA THR A 187 10.87 10.14 -5.85
C THR A 187 10.73 11.56 -5.28
N ALA A 188 11.85 12.16 -4.89
CA ALA A 188 11.84 13.57 -4.49
C ALA A 188 11.41 14.47 -5.66
N PHE A 189 10.88 15.65 -5.35
CA PHE A 189 10.49 16.66 -6.35
C PHE A 189 10.78 18.08 -5.82
N GLU A 190 10.93 19.01 -6.74
CA GLU A 190 11.32 20.39 -6.44
C GLU A 190 10.14 21.36 -6.40
N ASP A 191 9.03 21.02 -7.08
CA ASP A 191 7.88 21.89 -7.26
C ASP A 191 6.88 21.74 -6.11
N VAL A 192 6.59 22.84 -5.41
CA VAL A 192 5.61 22.88 -4.31
C VAL A 192 4.15 22.87 -4.80
N GLU A 193 3.89 23.11 -6.08
CA GLU A 193 2.54 23.13 -6.63
C GLU A 193 2.02 21.76 -7.07
N ARG A 194 2.88 20.71 -6.94
CA ARG A 194 2.44 19.32 -7.14
C ARG A 194 1.25 19.01 -6.25
N GLY A 195 0.15 18.56 -6.82
CA GLY A 195 -1.08 18.26 -6.10
C GLY A 195 -1.74 16.98 -6.56
N PHE A 196 -2.11 16.15 -5.59
CA PHE A 196 -2.90 14.93 -5.78
C PHE A 196 -4.00 14.87 -4.73
N THR A 197 -5.07 14.14 -5.03
CA THR A 197 -6.02 13.68 -4.02
C THR A 197 -5.92 12.17 -3.92
N ARG A 198 -5.65 11.67 -2.71
CA ARG A 198 -5.64 10.24 -2.39
C ARG A 198 -6.99 9.83 -1.83
N LEU A 199 -7.54 8.73 -2.34
CA LEU A 199 -8.64 8.01 -1.73
C LEU A 199 -8.15 6.62 -1.31
N LEU A 200 -8.56 6.18 -0.12
CA LEU A 200 -8.37 4.82 0.36
C LEU A 200 -9.74 4.15 0.46
N LEU A 201 -9.85 2.96 -0.12
CA LEU A 201 -11.13 2.28 -0.32
C LEU A 201 -11.08 0.84 0.19
N TRP A 202 -12.14 0.39 0.86
CA TRP A 202 -12.44 -1.02 1.03
C TRP A 202 -13.39 -1.50 -0.05
N LEU A 203 -13.08 -2.66 -0.61
CA LEU A 203 -13.94 -3.35 -1.57
C LEU A 203 -14.92 -4.27 -0.84
N LEU A 204 -16.04 -4.59 -1.49
CA LEU A 204 -17.03 -5.55 -0.96
C LEU A 204 -16.46 -6.97 -0.91
N ALA A 205 -15.55 -7.30 -1.83
CA ALA A 205 -14.84 -8.56 -1.86
C ALA A 205 -13.33 -8.32 -2.06
N PRO A 206 -12.46 -9.16 -1.44
CA PRO A 206 -11.02 -9.01 -1.59
C PRO A 206 -10.58 -9.21 -3.04
N LEU A 207 -9.53 -8.52 -3.44
CA LEU A 207 -8.91 -8.68 -4.74
C LEU A 207 -8.38 -10.12 -4.91
N PRO A 208 -8.42 -10.69 -6.12
CA PRO A 208 -7.86 -12.01 -6.39
C PRO A 208 -6.36 -12.07 -6.05
N CYS A 209 -5.94 -13.16 -5.42
CA CYS A 209 -4.53 -13.47 -5.25
C CYS A 209 -4.23 -14.90 -5.71
N PRO A 210 -2.95 -15.24 -6.01
CA PRO A 210 -2.58 -16.59 -6.41
C PRO A 210 -2.96 -17.62 -5.35
N ALA A 211 -3.64 -18.72 -5.76
CA ALA A 211 -4.10 -19.75 -4.85
C ALA A 211 -2.98 -20.34 -3.96
N PRO A 212 -1.78 -20.67 -4.48
CA PRO A 212 -0.70 -21.18 -3.64
C PRO A 212 -0.30 -20.21 -2.53
N LEU A 213 -0.21 -18.91 -2.82
CA LEU A 213 0.14 -17.91 -1.81
C LEU A 213 -0.97 -17.78 -0.75
N ARG A 214 -2.25 -17.80 -1.16
CA ARG A 214 -3.38 -17.82 -0.23
C ARG A 214 -3.36 -19.03 0.70
N GLU A 215 -3.10 -20.22 0.16
CA GLU A 215 -3.01 -21.46 0.95
C GLU A 215 -1.89 -21.40 1.98
N LEU A 216 -0.71 -20.89 1.61
CA LEU A 216 0.41 -20.70 2.54
C LEU A 216 0.05 -19.73 3.67
N CYS A 217 -0.58 -18.60 3.35
CA CYS A 217 -1.03 -17.64 4.36
C CYS A 217 -2.12 -18.22 5.27
N THR A 218 -3.04 -19.03 4.72
CA THR A 218 -4.08 -19.71 5.50
C THR A 218 -3.47 -20.67 6.51
N ARG A 219 -2.55 -21.51 6.07
CA ARG A 219 -1.83 -22.44 6.97
C ARG A 219 -1.03 -21.71 8.05
N ALA A 220 -0.37 -20.60 7.68
CA ALA A 220 0.36 -19.78 8.64
C ALA A 220 -0.56 -19.19 9.71
N LEU A 221 -1.75 -18.70 9.32
CA LEU A 221 -2.76 -18.18 10.23
C LEU A 221 -3.30 -19.28 11.17
N GLU A 222 -3.60 -20.47 10.64
CA GLU A 222 -4.08 -21.61 11.43
C GLU A 222 -3.06 -22.01 12.51
N LEU A 223 -1.76 -22.00 12.21
CA LEU A 223 -0.71 -22.28 13.17
C LEU A 223 -0.57 -21.20 14.26
N GLN A 224 -0.88 -19.96 13.94
CA GLN A 224 -0.79 -18.83 14.87
C GLN A 224 -2.05 -18.69 15.73
N THR A 225 -3.22 -19.09 15.25
CA THR A 225 -4.52 -18.92 15.93
C THR A 225 -4.52 -19.45 17.36
N PRO A 226 -3.98 -20.63 17.70
CA PRO A 226 -3.93 -21.12 19.09
C PRO A 226 -3.04 -20.24 19.99
N LEU A 227 -1.96 -19.69 19.47
CA LEU A 227 -1.06 -18.79 20.21
C LEU A 227 -1.76 -17.44 20.48
N LEU A 228 -2.55 -16.97 19.52
CA LEU A 228 -3.29 -15.73 19.60
C LEU A 228 -4.53 -15.82 20.52
N ALA A 229 -5.12 -17.01 20.64
CA ALA A 229 -6.25 -17.24 21.55
C ALA A 229 -5.91 -17.01 23.04
N GLY A 230 -4.63 -17.12 23.41
CA GLY A 230 -4.10 -16.83 24.73
C GLY A 230 -3.81 -15.35 25.01
N LEU A 231 -3.89 -14.47 24.00
CA LEU A 231 -3.60 -13.05 24.16
C LEU A 231 -4.83 -12.28 24.71
N PRO A 232 -4.61 -11.21 25.50
CA PRO A 232 -5.68 -10.28 25.91
C PRO A 232 -6.40 -9.68 24.71
N GLU A 233 -7.68 -9.38 24.84
CA GLU A 233 -8.52 -8.89 23.75
C GLU A 233 -7.98 -7.65 23.00
N PRO A 234 -7.35 -6.66 23.65
CA PRO A 234 -6.72 -5.55 22.92
C PRO A 234 -5.66 -5.99 21.91
N ALA A 235 -4.92 -7.05 22.21
CA ALA A 235 -3.90 -7.61 21.30
C ALA A 235 -4.50 -8.39 20.13
N ARG A 236 -5.74 -8.89 20.25
CA ARG A 236 -6.44 -9.61 19.17
C ARG A 236 -7.07 -8.69 18.13
N ARG A 237 -7.33 -7.43 18.47
CA ARG A 237 -8.00 -6.47 17.56
C ARG A 237 -7.15 -6.05 16.35
N HIS A 238 -5.86 -6.35 16.36
CA HIS A 238 -4.92 -6.05 15.28
C HIS A 238 -4.60 -7.25 14.37
N LEU A 239 -5.28 -8.36 14.57
CA LEU A 239 -5.17 -9.60 13.80
C LEU A 239 -6.47 -9.85 13.01
#